data_2accdb650d780b28800dd3ba499998d8
#
_entry.id   2accdb650d780b28800dd3ba499998d8
#
_cell.length_a   1.000
_cell.length_b   1.000
_cell.length_c   1.000
_cell.angle_alpha   90.00
_cell.angle_beta   90.00
_cell.angle_gamma   90.00
#
_symmetry.space_group_name_H-M   'P 1'
#
loop_
_entity.id
_entity.type
_entity.pdbx_description
1 polymer ?
#
loop_
_entity_poly.entity_id
_entity_poly.type
_entity_poly.pdbx_seq_one_letter_code
_entity_poly.pdbx_strand_id
1 'polypeptide(L)'
;MKHQTLTPAEIQNQVPSDLQESNYLEIGERPWGFYYVLEDKPTFKVKKIIVKPNSRLSLQSHKHRSEHWVVVSGQATIEIRSQDNKNQPEKWVNTMNPNQSCYIPLTATHRLSNEGVIPLVIIEVQVGEYTGEDDIVRYEDDFDRK
;
A
#
# COMPACT_ATOMS: atom_id res chain seq x y z
N MET A 1 -6.97 -20.10 17.18
CA MET A 1 -8.25 -19.43 16.92
C MET A 1 -8.33 -18.95 15.49
N LYS A 2 -9.41 -19.28 14.83
CA LYS A 2 -9.62 -18.77 13.47
C LYS A 2 -10.11 -17.33 13.54
N HIS A 3 -9.48 -16.46 12.76
CA HIS A 3 -10.01 -15.13 12.56
C HIS A 3 -11.30 -15.21 11.77
N GLN A 4 -12.35 -14.60 12.29
CA GLN A 4 -13.56 -14.44 11.51
C GLN A 4 -13.27 -13.45 10.37
N THR A 5 -13.60 -13.88 9.16
CA THR A 5 -13.52 -12.98 8.02
C THR A 5 -14.67 -11.97 8.11
N LEU A 6 -14.33 -10.69 8.10
CA LEU A 6 -15.31 -9.62 8.12
C LEU A 6 -15.98 -9.50 6.75
N THR A 7 -17.27 -9.18 6.75
CA THR A 7 -17.97 -8.82 5.52
C THR A 7 -17.54 -7.44 5.04
N PRO A 8 -17.72 -7.12 3.74
CA PRO A 8 -17.42 -5.77 3.25
C PRO A 8 -18.12 -4.67 4.05
N ALA A 9 -19.36 -4.87 4.45
CA ALA A 9 -20.09 -3.90 5.27
C ALA A 9 -19.46 -3.71 6.64
N GLU A 10 -19.02 -4.79 7.26
CA GLU A 10 -18.34 -4.71 8.56
C GLU A 10 -16.99 -4.00 8.45
N ILE A 11 -16.23 -4.25 7.39
CA ILE A 11 -14.98 -3.54 7.14
C ILE A 11 -15.26 -2.05 6.92
N GLN A 12 -16.26 -1.74 6.08
CA GLN A 12 -16.64 -0.35 5.79
C GLN A 12 -16.95 0.42 7.08
N ASN A 13 -17.63 -0.22 8.03
CA ASN A 13 -17.99 0.43 9.30
C ASN A 13 -16.78 0.76 10.16
N GLN A 14 -15.65 0.07 9.97
CA GLN A 14 -14.43 0.32 10.73
C GLN A 14 -13.57 1.42 10.13
N VAL A 15 -13.77 1.75 8.86
CA VAL A 15 -13.05 2.85 8.21
C VAL A 15 -13.56 4.17 8.80
N PRO A 16 -12.65 5.12 9.16
CA PRO A 16 -13.09 6.44 9.62
C PRO A 16 -14.10 7.05 8.66
N SER A 17 -15.16 7.66 9.20
CA SER A 17 -16.32 8.08 8.40
C SER A 17 -15.97 9.05 7.27
N ASP A 18 -15.01 9.95 7.51
CA ASP A 18 -14.55 10.92 6.50
C ASP A 18 -13.65 10.28 5.42
N LEU A 19 -13.21 9.04 5.62
CA LEU A 19 -12.38 8.31 4.67
C LEU A 19 -13.12 7.20 3.94
N GLN A 20 -14.39 6.98 4.26
CA GLN A 20 -15.20 5.94 3.61
C GLN A 20 -15.50 6.30 2.16
N GLU A 21 -15.56 5.26 1.31
CA GLU A 21 -15.97 5.38 -0.07
C GLU A 21 -17.35 4.77 -0.25
N SER A 22 -18.22 5.41 -1.04
CA SER A 22 -19.53 4.87 -1.37
C SER A 22 -19.49 3.99 -2.62
N ASN A 23 -18.52 4.22 -3.51
CA ASN A 23 -18.36 3.47 -4.76
C ASN A 23 -16.98 2.84 -4.79
N TYR A 24 -16.94 1.52 -4.77
CA TYR A 24 -15.69 0.77 -4.86
C TYR A 24 -15.97 -0.62 -5.42
N LEU A 25 -14.93 -1.26 -5.96
CA LEU A 25 -15.02 -2.63 -6.48
C LEU A 25 -14.72 -3.66 -5.39
N GLU A 26 -13.82 -3.31 -4.48
CA GLU A 26 -13.42 -4.19 -3.39
C GLU A 26 -12.99 -3.34 -2.21
N ILE A 27 -13.24 -3.85 -1.01
CA ILE A 27 -12.74 -3.28 0.24
C ILE A 27 -12.00 -4.37 1.00
N GLY A 28 -10.87 -4.02 1.63
CA GLY A 28 -10.13 -4.97 2.46
C GLY A 28 -9.62 -4.35 3.73
N GLU A 29 -9.49 -5.21 4.75
CA GLU A 29 -8.82 -4.89 6.00
C GLU A 29 -7.46 -5.59 6.00
N ARG A 30 -6.47 -4.88 6.49
CA ARG A 30 -5.12 -5.41 6.72
C ARG A 30 -4.67 -5.01 8.12
N PRO A 31 -3.68 -5.69 8.71
CA PRO A 31 -3.21 -5.31 10.05
C PRO A 31 -2.78 -3.85 10.17
N TRP A 32 -2.31 -3.25 9.09
CA TRP A 32 -1.85 -1.87 9.04
C TRP A 32 -2.95 -0.86 8.69
N GLY A 33 -4.15 -1.30 8.28
CA GLY A 33 -5.24 -0.39 7.92
C GLY A 33 -6.23 -0.99 6.94
N PHE A 34 -6.60 -0.20 5.93
CA PHE A 34 -7.65 -0.55 4.99
C PHE A 34 -7.26 -0.17 3.57
N TYR A 35 -7.90 -0.81 2.59
CA TYR A 35 -7.79 -0.38 1.21
C TYR A 35 -9.12 -0.51 0.49
N TYR A 36 -9.28 0.32 -0.53
CA TYR A 36 -10.36 0.22 -1.51
C TYR A 36 -9.75 0.01 -2.88
N VAL A 37 -10.30 -0.91 -3.66
CA VAL A 37 -10.02 -1.00 -5.10
C VAL A 37 -11.07 -0.16 -5.80
N LEU A 38 -10.62 0.88 -6.50
CA LEU A 38 -11.50 1.84 -7.17
C LEU A 38 -11.64 1.55 -8.65
N GLU A 39 -10.61 0.98 -9.27
CA GLU A 39 -10.60 0.58 -10.67
C GLU A 39 -9.75 -0.67 -10.82
N ASP A 40 -10.15 -1.60 -11.67
CA ASP A 40 -9.41 -2.84 -11.89
C ASP A 40 -9.56 -3.26 -13.34
N LYS A 41 -8.50 -3.11 -14.11
CA LYS A 41 -8.44 -3.43 -15.55
C LYS A 41 -7.26 -4.36 -15.80
N PRO A 42 -7.19 -5.01 -16.98
CA PRO A 42 -6.11 -5.98 -17.24
C PRO A 42 -4.69 -5.42 -17.06
N THR A 43 -4.46 -4.13 -17.33
CA THR A 43 -3.12 -3.56 -17.30
C THR A 43 -2.92 -2.51 -16.21
N PHE A 44 -3.95 -2.20 -15.42
CA PHE A 44 -3.81 -1.28 -14.31
C PHE A 44 -4.86 -1.48 -13.23
N LYS A 45 -4.54 -1.04 -12.03
CA LYS A 45 -5.44 -1.04 -10.87
C LYS A 45 -5.24 0.25 -10.09
N VAL A 46 -6.32 0.82 -9.57
CA VAL A 46 -6.28 2.01 -8.73
C VAL A 46 -6.80 1.64 -7.35
N LYS A 47 -6.01 1.97 -6.33
CA LYS A 47 -6.39 1.73 -4.94
C LYS A 47 -6.32 3.01 -4.13
N LYS A 48 -7.20 3.12 -3.14
CA LYS A 48 -7.06 4.05 -2.04
C LYS A 48 -6.58 3.25 -0.83
N ILE A 49 -5.45 3.63 -0.26
CA ILE A 49 -4.83 2.94 0.86
C ILE A 49 -4.88 3.85 2.08
N ILE A 50 -5.36 3.32 3.20
CA ILE A 50 -5.48 4.03 4.47
C ILE A 50 -4.60 3.30 5.47
N VAL A 51 -3.52 3.95 5.91
CA VAL A 51 -2.58 3.36 6.87
C VAL A 51 -2.81 3.98 8.24
N LYS A 52 -3.06 3.14 9.23
CA LYS A 52 -3.26 3.59 10.61
C LYS A 52 -2.01 4.27 11.14
N PRO A 53 -2.15 5.23 12.08
CA PRO A 53 -0.98 5.79 12.73
C PRO A 53 -0.09 4.70 13.31
N ASN A 54 1.21 4.92 13.24
CA ASN A 54 2.22 4.04 13.82
C ASN A 54 2.19 2.61 13.24
N SER A 55 1.79 2.49 11.98
CA SER A 55 1.72 1.22 11.27
C SER A 55 2.42 1.32 9.93
N ARG A 56 2.83 0.16 9.39
CA ARG A 56 3.50 0.11 8.10
C ARG A 56 3.17 -1.20 7.37
N LEU A 57 3.26 -1.14 6.05
CA LEU A 57 3.15 -2.31 5.20
C LEU A 57 4.43 -3.13 5.28
N SER A 58 4.43 -4.32 4.68
CA SER A 58 5.64 -5.12 4.58
C SER A 58 6.67 -4.45 3.68
N LEU A 59 7.94 -4.80 3.87
CA LEU A 59 8.98 -4.52 2.90
C LEU A 59 8.80 -5.55 1.78
N GLN A 60 8.48 -5.10 0.57
CA GLN A 60 7.96 -5.98 -0.48
C GLN A 60 8.43 -5.57 -1.86
N SER A 61 8.30 -6.48 -2.82
CA SER A 61 8.52 -6.20 -4.24
C SER A 61 7.46 -6.90 -5.09
N HIS A 62 7.32 -6.42 -6.33
CA HIS A 62 6.40 -6.99 -7.32
C HIS A 62 7.15 -7.23 -8.64
N LYS A 63 6.86 -8.36 -9.30
CA LYS A 63 7.55 -8.75 -10.53
C LYS A 63 6.88 -8.22 -11.79
N HIS A 64 5.58 -7.97 -11.73
CA HIS A 64 4.78 -7.74 -12.94
C HIS A 64 4.16 -6.36 -13.00
N ARG A 65 4.36 -5.51 -11.97
CA ARG A 65 3.80 -4.17 -11.94
C ARG A 65 4.74 -3.15 -11.33
N SER A 66 4.64 -1.92 -11.82
CA SER A 66 5.19 -0.74 -11.16
C SER A 66 4.05 -0.01 -10.47
N GLU A 67 4.37 0.97 -9.61
CA GLU A 67 3.36 1.72 -8.86
C GLU A 67 3.68 3.19 -8.82
N HIS A 68 2.62 4.01 -8.80
CA HIS A 68 2.70 5.44 -8.50
C HIS A 68 1.89 5.70 -7.25
N TRP A 69 2.46 6.40 -6.31
CA TRP A 69 1.80 6.74 -5.05
C TRP A 69 1.65 8.25 -4.94
N VAL A 70 0.43 8.71 -4.68
CA VAL A 70 0.14 10.11 -4.42
C VAL A 70 -0.37 10.23 -2.97
N VAL A 71 0.28 11.05 -2.17
CA VAL A 71 -0.18 11.30 -0.79
C VAL A 71 -1.34 12.29 -0.85
N VAL A 72 -2.47 11.90 -0.26
CA VAL A 72 -3.68 12.71 -0.22
C VAL A 72 -3.84 13.39 1.13
N SER A 73 -3.56 12.66 2.22
CA SER A 73 -3.72 13.14 3.59
C SER A 73 -2.74 12.43 4.50
N GLY A 74 -2.26 13.14 5.51
CA GLY A 74 -1.26 12.60 6.42
C GLY A 74 0.15 12.74 5.86
N GLN A 75 1.10 12.04 6.45
CA GLN A 75 2.49 12.06 6.03
C GLN A 75 2.98 10.64 5.83
N ALA A 76 3.56 10.35 4.68
CA ALA A 76 4.09 9.04 4.35
C ALA A 76 5.59 9.01 4.56
N THR A 77 6.10 7.91 5.12
CA THR A 77 7.51 7.57 5.08
C THR A 77 7.67 6.44 4.08
N ILE A 78 8.47 6.65 3.05
CA ILE A 78 8.61 5.73 1.93
C ILE A 78 10.05 5.26 1.86
N GLU A 79 10.22 3.95 1.85
CA GLU A 79 11.52 3.33 1.68
C GLU A 79 11.55 2.62 0.34
N ILE A 80 12.58 2.86 -0.45
CA ILE A 80 12.81 2.17 -1.73
C ILE A 80 14.24 1.68 -1.74
N ARG A 81 14.44 0.43 -2.11
CA ARG A 81 15.77 -0.18 -2.25
C ARG A 81 15.97 -0.61 -3.70
N SER A 82 17.03 -0.13 -4.31
CA SER A 82 17.43 -0.59 -5.63
C SER A 82 18.08 -1.96 -5.54
N GLN A 83 17.81 -2.82 -6.50
CA GLN A 83 18.44 -4.14 -6.58
C GLN A 83 19.58 -4.19 -7.61
N ASP A 84 19.96 -3.05 -8.17
CA ASP A 84 21.00 -2.99 -9.20
C ASP A 84 22.38 -3.35 -8.64
N ASN A 85 22.60 -3.15 -7.34
CA ASN A 85 23.85 -3.52 -6.69
C ASN A 85 23.58 -4.61 -5.65
N LYS A 86 23.98 -5.84 -5.97
CA LYS A 86 23.71 -7.00 -5.13
C LYS A 86 24.47 -6.98 -3.81
N ASN A 87 25.60 -6.28 -3.75
CA ASN A 87 26.44 -6.27 -2.55
C ASN A 87 26.04 -5.15 -1.59
N GLN A 88 25.49 -4.05 -2.11
CA GLN A 88 25.05 -2.89 -1.31
C GLN A 88 23.83 -2.26 -1.99
N PRO A 89 22.62 -2.81 -1.76
CA PRO A 89 21.44 -2.21 -2.35
C PRO A 89 21.32 -0.77 -1.85
N GLU A 90 21.18 0.13 -2.80
CA GLU A 90 20.97 1.54 -2.47
C GLU A 90 19.61 1.68 -1.81
N LYS A 91 19.61 2.29 -0.64
CA LYS A 91 18.40 2.51 0.14
C LYS A 91 18.05 3.99 0.11
N TRP A 92 16.84 4.28 -0.33
CA TRP A 92 16.31 5.65 -0.33
C TRP A 92 15.14 5.68 0.64
N VAL A 93 15.18 6.61 1.59
CA VAL A 93 14.09 6.83 2.54
C VAL A 93 13.70 8.30 2.47
N ASN A 94 12.43 8.58 2.29
CA ASN A 94 11.95 9.95 2.19
C ASN A 94 10.58 10.09 2.85
N THR A 95 10.31 11.30 3.31
CA THR A 95 9.02 11.69 3.86
C THR A 95 8.26 12.46 2.79
N MET A 96 6.99 12.12 2.58
CA MET A 96 6.15 12.77 1.59
C MET A 96 4.88 13.32 2.23
N ASN A 97 4.55 14.54 1.87
CA ASN A 97 3.39 15.25 2.37
C ASN A 97 2.26 15.26 1.32
N PRO A 98 1.05 15.70 1.68
CA PRO A 98 -0.05 15.79 0.72
C PRO A 98 0.34 16.50 -0.56
N ASN A 99 -0.14 15.98 -1.68
CA ASN A 99 0.13 16.45 -3.04
C ASN A 99 1.52 16.08 -3.56
N GLN A 100 2.31 15.34 -2.80
CA GLN A 100 3.56 14.79 -3.29
C GLN A 100 3.35 13.36 -3.78
N SER A 101 4.20 12.91 -4.70
CA SER A 101 4.06 11.60 -5.32
C SER A 101 5.42 10.98 -5.58
N CYS A 102 5.44 9.65 -5.72
CA CYS A 102 6.65 8.94 -6.08
C CYS A 102 6.33 7.77 -7.00
N TYR A 103 7.35 7.33 -7.72
CA TYR A 103 7.29 6.17 -8.60
C TYR A 103 8.06 5.01 -7.96
N ILE A 104 7.41 3.85 -7.91
CA ILE A 104 8.03 2.61 -7.46
C ILE A 104 8.30 1.76 -8.70
N PRO A 105 9.57 1.61 -9.12
CA PRO A 105 9.89 0.84 -10.31
C PRO A 105 9.54 -0.63 -10.19
N LEU A 106 9.36 -1.28 -11.32
CA LEU A 106 9.19 -2.71 -11.40
C LEU A 106 10.34 -3.39 -10.65
N THR A 107 10.02 -4.38 -9.83
CA THR A 107 10.95 -5.19 -9.02
C THR A 107 11.65 -4.47 -7.86
N ALA A 108 11.51 -3.17 -7.72
CA ALA A 108 12.12 -2.45 -6.60
C ALA A 108 11.50 -2.88 -5.27
N THR A 109 12.34 -3.11 -4.28
CA THR A 109 11.89 -3.40 -2.92
C THR A 109 11.47 -2.09 -2.26
N HIS A 110 10.29 -2.08 -1.64
CA HIS A 110 9.74 -0.85 -1.10
C HIS A 110 8.86 -1.10 0.13
N ARG A 111 8.67 -0.05 0.92
CA ARG A 111 7.81 -0.07 2.11
C ARG A 111 7.17 1.28 2.34
N LEU A 112 5.88 1.27 2.65
CA LEU A 112 5.10 2.45 3.05
C LEU A 112 4.86 2.40 4.55
N SER A 113 5.14 3.50 5.25
CA SER A 113 4.95 3.61 6.69
C SER A 113 4.19 4.89 7.04
N ASN A 114 3.38 4.81 8.09
CA ASN A 114 2.77 5.99 8.71
C ASN A 114 3.37 6.15 10.11
N GLU A 115 4.30 7.08 10.24
CA GLU A 115 4.94 7.40 11.52
C GLU A 115 4.26 8.59 12.20
N GLY A 116 3.19 9.09 11.61
CA GLY A 116 2.44 10.22 12.14
C GLY A 116 1.34 9.81 13.11
N VAL A 117 0.51 10.78 13.49
CA VAL A 117 -0.55 10.61 14.50
C VAL A 117 -1.95 10.62 13.90
N ILE A 118 -2.09 10.87 12.60
CA ILE A 118 -3.36 10.79 11.88
C ILE A 118 -3.28 9.71 10.79
N PRO A 119 -4.42 9.21 10.29
CA PRO A 119 -4.39 8.25 9.19
C PRO A 119 -3.66 8.82 7.98
N LEU A 120 -2.87 7.96 7.33
CA LEU A 120 -2.23 8.28 6.06
C LEU A 120 -3.12 7.76 4.93
N VAL A 121 -3.43 8.61 3.98
CA VAL A 121 -4.23 8.23 2.80
C VAL A 121 -3.39 8.45 1.56
N ILE A 122 -3.23 7.38 0.77
CA ILE A 122 -2.58 7.49 -0.54
C ILE A 122 -3.48 6.90 -1.62
N ILE A 123 -3.32 7.43 -2.83
CA ILE A 123 -3.87 6.83 -4.04
C ILE A 123 -2.71 6.13 -4.74
N GLU A 124 -2.90 4.85 -4.99
CA GLU A 124 -1.91 4.01 -5.64
C GLU A 124 -2.42 3.61 -7.02
N VAL A 125 -1.61 3.83 -8.05
CA VAL A 125 -1.87 3.35 -9.39
C VAL A 125 -0.85 2.26 -9.71
N GLN A 126 -1.34 1.04 -9.89
CA GLN A 126 -0.53 -0.10 -10.29
C GLN A 126 -0.63 -0.25 -11.81
N VAL A 127 0.50 -0.36 -12.49
CA VAL A 127 0.54 -0.50 -13.95
C VAL A 127 1.45 -1.65 -14.31
N GLY A 128 0.95 -2.58 -15.14
CA GLY A 128 1.75 -3.73 -15.55
C GLY A 128 0.91 -4.77 -16.27
N GLU A 129 1.58 -5.85 -16.65
CA GLU A 129 0.91 -6.97 -17.35
C GLU A 129 0.01 -7.78 -16.42
N TYR A 130 0.22 -7.68 -15.12
CA TYR A 130 -0.54 -8.41 -14.12
C TYR A 130 -0.53 -7.61 -12.80
N THR A 131 -1.71 -7.37 -12.24
CA THR A 131 -1.88 -6.60 -11.00
C THR A 131 -2.55 -7.39 -9.88
N GLY A 132 -2.49 -8.73 -9.93
CA GLY A 132 -3.04 -9.59 -8.88
C GLY A 132 -2.29 -9.44 -7.55
N GLU A 133 -3.01 -9.63 -6.46
CA GLU A 133 -2.44 -9.48 -5.11
C GLU A 133 -1.41 -10.56 -4.76
N ASP A 134 -1.37 -11.65 -5.51
CA ASP A 134 -0.39 -12.72 -5.33
C ASP A 134 0.97 -12.39 -5.96
N ASP A 135 1.09 -11.31 -6.72
CA ASP A 135 2.37 -10.81 -7.23
C ASP A 135 3.07 -10.00 -6.14
N ILE A 136 3.56 -10.69 -5.12
CA ILE A 136 4.23 -10.06 -3.99
C ILE A 136 5.28 -10.99 -3.39
N VAL A 137 6.45 -10.41 -3.09
CA VAL A 137 7.45 -11.04 -2.25
C VAL A 137 7.63 -10.15 -1.03
N ARG A 138 7.41 -10.70 0.16
CA ARG A 138 7.61 -9.98 1.42
C ARG A 138 8.95 -10.35 2.01
N TYR A 139 9.75 -9.34 2.34
CA TYR A 139 11.08 -9.51 2.94
C TYR A 139 11.05 -9.30 4.44
N GLU A 140 10.25 -8.33 4.91
CA GLU A 140 10.04 -8.02 6.31
C GLU A 140 8.58 -7.64 6.51
N ASP A 141 7.95 -8.16 7.54
CA ASP A 141 6.57 -7.86 7.84
C ASP A 141 6.36 -7.86 9.35
N ASP A 142 5.92 -6.73 9.91
CA ASP A 142 5.67 -6.60 11.36
C ASP A 142 4.56 -7.55 11.83
N PHE A 143 3.75 -8.06 10.92
CA PHE A 143 2.61 -8.92 11.21
C PHE A 143 2.89 -10.38 10.82
N ASP A 144 4.12 -10.69 10.44
CA ASP A 144 4.61 -12.06 10.16
C ASP A 144 3.78 -12.80 9.09
N ARG A 145 3.30 -12.07 8.09
CA ARG A 145 2.63 -12.66 6.92
C ARG A 145 3.67 -13.16 5.92
N LYS A 146 3.33 -14.20 5.24
CA LYS A 146 4.22 -14.78 4.21
C LYS A 146 3.69 -14.57 2.80
#